data_d813031c8eedc5ecfc76d998cd5d1d79
#
_entry.id   d813031c8eedc5ecfc76d998cd5d1d79
#
_cell.length_a   1.000
_cell.length_b   1.000
_cell.length_c   1.000
_cell.angle_alpha   90.00
_cell.angle_beta   90.00
_cell.angle_gamma   90.00
#
_symmetry.space_group_name_H-M   'P 1'
#
loop_
_entity.id
_entity.type
_entity.pdbx_description
1 polymer ?
#
loop_
_entity_poly.entity_id
_entity_poly.type
_entity_poly.pdbx_seq_one_letter_code
_entity_poly.pdbx_strand_id
1 'polypeptide(L)'
;LNICYEDLFGEELAQRFANPAQAPTILVNVSNIAWFGNSVAIDQHLNIARMRSMELAKPSIRATNTGATAIIDAQGKVTHSLERHTRGVLLGEVTGNYSITPYAWVVSRFWLWPWYLFAAIVIGLAWRSQLSRRH
;
A
#
# COMPACT_ATOMS: atom_id res chain seq x y z
N LEU A 1 -5.46 -1.67 11.30
CA LEU A 1 -5.11 -3.08 11.21
C LEU A 1 -5.56 -3.62 9.87
N ASN A 2 -4.70 -4.33 9.18
CA ASN A 2 -4.98 -5.11 7.98
C ASN A 2 -4.39 -6.52 8.14
N ILE A 3 -4.97 -7.49 7.44
CA ILE A 3 -4.61 -8.90 7.60
C ILE A 3 -4.13 -9.45 6.26
N CYS A 4 -2.94 -10.08 6.29
CA CYS A 4 -2.36 -10.81 5.17
C CYS A 4 -2.29 -9.95 3.89
N TYR A 5 -2.99 -10.35 2.84
CA TYR A 5 -2.96 -9.70 1.51
C TYR A 5 -3.73 -8.39 1.40
N GLU A 6 -4.38 -7.91 2.43
CA GLU A 6 -5.09 -6.61 2.37
C GLU A 6 -4.16 -5.44 2.05
N ASP A 7 -2.86 -5.56 2.33
CA ASP A 7 -1.88 -4.55 1.97
C ASP A 7 -1.51 -4.51 0.47
N LEU A 8 -1.93 -5.49 -0.32
CA LEU A 8 -1.82 -5.47 -1.78
C LEU A 8 -2.72 -4.40 -2.41
N PHE A 9 -3.87 -4.15 -1.82
CA PHE A 9 -4.92 -3.29 -2.36
C PHE A 9 -4.82 -1.88 -1.76
N GLY A 10 -3.94 -1.05 -2.32
CA GLY A 10 -3.70 0.30 -1.84
C GLY A 10 -4.94 1.19 -1.90
N GLU A 11 -5.79 1.00 -2.91
CA GLU A 11 -7.06 1.69 -3.07
C GLU A 11 -8.06 1.37 -1.95
N GLU A 12 -8.09 0.13 -1.47
CA GLU A 12 -8.95 -0.26 -0.35
C GLU A 12 -8.45 0.34 0.97
N LEU A 13 -7.13 0.33 1.17
CA LEU A 13 -6.52 0.99 2.33
C LEU A 13 -6.75 2.50 2.30
N ALA A 14 -6.66 3.11 1.12
CA ALA A 14 -6.86 4.55 0.95
C ALA A 14 -8.29 4.98 1.31
N GLN A 15 -9.29 4.12 1.19
CA GLN A 15 -10.67 4.46 1.57
C GLN A 15 -10.82 4.76 3.06
N ARG A 16 -9.97 4.22 3.91
CA ARG A 16 -9.94 4.51 5.34
C ARG A 16 -9.60 5.97 5.66
N PHE A 17 -9.18 6.75 4.65
CA PHE A 17 -8.84 8.17 4.74
C PHE A 17 -9.96 9.11 4.30
N ALA A 18 -11.14 8.59 3.97
CA ALA A 18 -12.30 9.39 3.57
C ALA A 18 -12.73 10.36 4.68
N ASN A 19 -12.68 9.92 5.94
CA ASN A 19 -12.89 10.77 7.10
C ASN A 19 -11.56 11.06 7.81
N PRO A 20 -11.03 12.29 7.74
CA PRO A 20 -9.75 12.64 8.36
C PRO A 20 -9.68 12.41 9.87
N ALA A 21 -10.80 12.57 10.58
CA ALA A 21 -10.85 12.37 12.03
C ALA A 21 -10.69 10.89 12.47
N GLN A 22 -10.94 9.96 11.56
CA GLN A 22 -10.84 8.51 11.77
C GLN A 22 -9.72 7.88 10.96
N ALA A 23 -8.97 8.68 10.22
CA ALA A 23 -7.89 8.19 9.37
C ALA A 23 -6.80 7.51 10.21
N PRO A 24 -6.29 6.36 9.76
CA PRO A 24 -5.22 5.66 10.46
C PRO A 24 -3.94 6.51 10.46
N THR A 25 -3.25 6.52 11.59
CA THR A 25 -1.94 7.21 11.75
C THR A 25 -0.76 6.24 11.62
N ILE A 26 -1.03 4.96 11.82
CA ILE A 26 -0.07 3.85 11.72
C ILE A 26 -0.78 2.70 11.00
N LEU A 27 -0.08 2.03 10.10
CA LEU A 27 -0.53 0.78 9.48
C LEU A 27 -0.01 -0.41 10.31
N VAL A 28 -0.87 -1.40 10.52
CA VAL A 28 -0.47 -2.65 11.20
C VAL A 28 -0.92 -3.81 10.33
N ASN A 29 0.02 -4.66 9.91
CA ASN A 29 -0.26 -5.88 9.15
C ASN A 29 0.16 -7.11 9.91
N VAL A 30 -0.73 -8.09 9.98
CA VAL A 30 -0.44 -9.44 10.51
C VAL A 30 -0.63 -10.44 9.39
N SER A 31 0.42 -11.20 9.07
CA SER A 31 0.40 -12.11 7.91
C SER A 31 0.94 -13.48 8.23
N ASN A 32 0.27 -14.51 7.71
CA ASN A 32 0.82 -15.83 7.59
C ASN A 32 1.40 -15.99 6.17
N ILE A 33 2.71 -15.92 6.03
CA ILE A 33 3.41 -16.04 4.75
C ILE A 33 4.18 -17.35 4.60
N ALA A 34 3.92 -18.33 5.49
CA ALA A 34 4.58 -19.64 5.47
C ALA A 34 4.33 -20.44 4.18
N TRP A 35 3.21 -20.21 3.51
CA TRP A 35 2.87 -20.86 2.22
C TRP A 35 3.89 -20.63 1.12
N PHE A 36 4.60 -19.51 1.17
CA PHE A 36 5.58 -19.17 0.13
C PHE A 36 6.92 -19.87 0.31
N GLY A 37 7.12 -20.58 1.45
CA GLY A 37 8.42 -21.13 1.78
C GLY A 37 9.51 -20.08 1.80
N ASN A 38 10.75 -20.46 1.54
CA ASN A 38 11.86 -19.52 1.45
C ASN A 38 12.03 -19.02 -0.01
N SER A 39 11.13 -18.16 -0.43
CA SER A 39 11.08 -17.65 -1.80
C SER A 39 11.16 -16.12 -1.86
N VAL A 40 11.36 -15.59 -3.05
CA VAL A 40 11.35 -14.14 -3.35
C VAL A 40 10.01 -13.46 -2.98
N ALA A 41 8.93 -14.22 -2.84
CA ALA A 41 7.63 -13.69 -2.47
C ALA A 41 7.63 -12.99 -1.10
N ILE A 42 8.51 -13.41 -0.18
CA ILE A 42 8.70 -12.75 1.13
C ILE A 42 9.20 -11.31 0.93
N ASP A 43 10.19 -11.11 0.04
CA ASP A 43 10.72 -9.78 -0.27
C ASP A 43 9.72 -8.92 -1.00
N GLN A 44 9.00 -9.50 -1.96
CA GLN A 44 7.96 -8.79 -2.70
C GLN A 44 6.87 -8.29 -1.77
N HIS A 45 6.42 -9.13 -0.84
CA HIS A 45 5.41 -8.75 0.13
C HIS A 45 5.90 -7.65 1.10
N LEU A 46 7.17 -7.67 1.49
CA LEU A 46 7.78 -6.58 2.25
C LEU A 46 7.84 -5.28 1.44
N ASN A 47 8.23 -5.37 0.15
CA ASN A 47 8.27 -4.20 -0.72
C ASN A 47 6.88 -3.59 -0.95
N ILE A 48 5.84 -4.40 -1.04
CA ILE A 48 4.46 -3.91 -1.10
C ILE A 48 4.12 -3.11 0.16
N ALA A 49 4.43 -3.62 1.35
CA ALA A 49 4.20 -2.89 2.59
C ALA A 49 4.96 -1.56 2.64
N ARG A 50 6.20 -1.52 2.12
CA ARG A 50 6.98 -0.29 1.97
C ARG A 50 6.31 0.72 1.04
N MET A 51 5.78 0.25 -0.09
CA MET A 51 5.01 1.10 -1.02
C MET A 51 3.76 1.67 -0.34
N ARG A 52 3.01 0.86 0.42
CA ARG A 52 1.85 1.33 1.18
C ARG A 52 2.23 2.42 2.19
N SER A 53 3.37 2.25 2.88
CA SER A 53 3.88 3.27 3.79
C SER A 53 4.15 4.59 3.08
N MET A 54 4.78 4.56 1.91
CA MET A 54 5.07 5.76 1.10
C MET A 54 3.80 6.41 0.54
N GLU A 55 2.92 5.63 -0.08
CA GLU A 55 1.70 6.14 -0.72
C GLU A 55 0.76 6.82 0.26
N LEU A 56 0.67 6.26 1.46
CA LEU A 56 -0.23 6.76 2.50
C LEU A 56 0.50 7.68 3.50
N ALA A 57 1.81 7.84 3.39
CA ALA A 57 2.70 8.53 4.32
C ALA A 57 2.46 8.05 5.77
N LYS A 58 2.34 6.74 5.97
CA LYS A 58 2.13 6.13 7.28
C LYS A 58 3.23 5.14 7.61
N PRO A 59 3.78 5.18 8.84
CA PRO A 59 4.64 4.10 9.28
C PRO A 59 3.85 2.80 9.38
N SER A 60 4.55 1.68 9.19
CA SER A 60 3.96 0.34 9.18
C SER A 60 4.64 -0.57 10.19
N ILE A 61 3.84 -1.28 10.96
CA ILE A 61 4.28 -2.37 11.82
C ILE A 61 3.81 -3.67 11.18
N ARG A 62 4.73 -4.57 10.95
CA ARG A 62 4.46 -5.81 10.27
C ARG A 62 4.91 -7.01 11.09
N ALA A 63 3.98 -7.92 11.38
CA ALA A 63 4.22 -9.17 12.09
C ALA A 63 3.90 -10.37 11.20
N THR A 64 4.89 -11.22 10.97
CA THR A 64 4.76 -12.41 10.13
C THR A 64 5.39 -13.64 10.82
N ASN A 65 4.99 -14.84 10.42
CA ASN A 65 5.45 -16.06 11.06
C ASN A 65 6.78 -16.60 10.54
N THR A 66 7.15 -16.35 9.28
CA THR A 66 8.36 -16.94 8.65
C THR A 66 9.35 -15.95 8.10
N GLY A 67 9.00 -14.68 8.08
CA GLY A 67 9.92 -13.64 7.58
C GLY A 67 9.23 -12.33 7.27
N ALA A 68 10.02 -11.29 7.03
CA ALA A 68 9.57 -9.92 6.78
C ALA A 68 8.78 -9.29 7.94
N THR A 69 9.00 -9.73 9.18
CA THR A 69 8.63 -8.97 10.38
C THR A 69 9.50 -7.73 10.43
N ALA A 70 8.87 -6.55 10.43
CA ALA A 70 9.58 -5.29 10.25
C ALA A 70 8.80 -4.10 10.79
N ILE A 71 9.53 -3.04 11.10
CA ILE A 71 9.01 -1.68 11.29
C ILE A 71 9.49 -0.85 10.11
N ILE A 72 8.57 -0.13 9.49
CA ILE A 72 8.79 0.67 8.28
C ILE A 72 8.36 2.10 8.59
N ASP A 73 9.18 3.08 8.26
CA ASP A 73 8.81 4.49 8.44
C ASP A 73 7.83 4.98 7.35
N ALA A 74 7.35 6.20 7.50
CA ALA A 74 6.41 6.81 6.56
C ALA A 74 7.02 7.06 5.16
N GLN A 75 8.34 6.98 5.02
CA GLN A 75 9.09 7.08 3.76
C GLN A 75 9.36 5.72 3.12
N GLY A 76 8.84 4.63 3.71
CA GLY A 76 9.01 3.28 3.21
C GLY A 76 10.37 2.64 3.52
N LYS A 77 11.17 3.26 4.41
CA LYS A 77 12.45 2.70 4.83
C LYS A 77 12.20 1.70 5.97
N VAL A 78 12.76 0.50 5.86
CA VAL A 78 12.78 -0.48 6.93
C VAL A 78 13.75 0.01 8.01
N THR A 79 13.23 0.33 9.18
CA THR A 79 14.03 0.83 10.33
C THR A 79 14.48 -0.30 11.23
N HIS A 80 13.64 -1.34 11.37
CA HIS A 80 13.92 -2.52 12.17
C HIS A 80 13.39 -3.75 11.44
N SER A 81 14.11 -4.85 11.50
CA SER A 81 13.68 -6.13 10.93
C SER A 81 14.13 -7.29 11.79
N LEU A 82 13.30 -8.32 11.87
CA LEU A 82 13.65 -9.60 12.44
C LEU A 82 14.22 -10.50 11.33
N GLU A 83 15.22 -11.29 11.68
CA GLU A 83 15.77 -12.28 10.76
C GLU A 83 14.73 -13.32 10.38
N ARG A 84 14.78 -13.79 9.11
CA ARG A 84 13.81 -14.76 8.59
C ARG A 84 13.91 -16.09 9.33
N HIS A 85 12.78 -16.78 9.44
CA HIS A 85 12.67 -18.09 10.08
C HIS A 85 13.19 -18.13 11.52
N THR A 86 13.29 -16.98 12.18
CA THR A 86 13.62 -16.88 13.59
C THR A 86 12.38 -16.58 14.42
N ARG A 87 12.32 -17.19 15.60
CA ARG A 87 11.32 -16.86 16.61
C ARG A 87 11.87 -15.77 17.52
N GLY A 88 11.20 -14.62 17.55
CA GLY A 88 11.68 -13.50 18.36
C GLY A 88 10.65 -12.39 18.48
N VAL A 89 11.02 -11.37 19.23
CA VAL A 89 10.26 -10.13 19.40
C VAL A 89 11.09 -8.99 18.83
N LEU A 90 10.47 -8.20 17.95
CA LEU A 90 11.06 -6.98 17.41
C LEU A 90 10.55 -5.79 18.21
N LEU A 91 11.45 -5.08 18.88
CA LEU A 91 11.14 -3.89 19.65
C LEU A 91 11.55 -2.65 18.84
N GLY A 92 10.72 -1.62 18.87
CA GLY A 92 11.01 -0.34 18.24
C GLY A 92 9.93 0.67 18.53
N GLU A 93 10.23 1.94 18.28
CA GLU A 93 9.31 3.05 18.47
C GLU A 93 8.75 3.48 17.11
N VAL A 94 7.46 3.78 17.08
CA VAL A 94 6.76 4.23 15.88
C VAL A 94 5.93 5.44 16.21
N THR A 95 6.20 6.55 15.53
CA THR A 95 5.42 7.78 15.67
C THR A 95 4.38 7.87 14.58
N GLY A 96 3.10 7.97 14.96
CA GLY A 96 1.99 8.12 14.03
C GLY A 96 2.06 9.39 13.21
N ASN A 97 1.66 9.33 11.94
CA ASN A 97 1.59 10.47 11.05
C ASN A 97 0.13 10.82 10.71
N TYR A 98 -0.26 12.07 10.93
CA TYR A 98 -1.63 12.57 10.71
C TYR A 98 -1.86 13.14 9.31
N SER A 99 -0.80 13.34 8.50
CA SER A 99 -0.93 13.88 7.14
C SER A 99 -1.76 12.96 6.24
N ILE A 100 -2.48 13.53 5.29
CA ILE A 100 -3.19 12.79 4.23
C ILE A 100 -2.50 13.10 2.92
N THR A 101 -2.02 12.08 2.22
CA THR A 101 -1.37 12.25 0.93
C THR A 101 -2.39 12.61 -0.16
N PRO A 102 -1.95 13.28 -1.26
CA PRO A 102 -2.81 13.50 -2.42
C PRO A 102 -3.43 12.21 -2.96
N TYR A 103 -2.65 11.12 -2.98
CA TYR A 103 -3.14 9.79 -3.37
C TYR A 103 -4.30 9.34 -2.47
N ALA A 104 -4.10 9.31 -1.15
CA ALA A 104 -5.12 8.90 -0.19
C ALA A 104 -6.36 9.79 -0.29
N TRP A 105 -6.18 11.10 -0.50
CA TRP A 105 -7.27 12.06 -0.64
C TRP A 105 -8.11 11.82 -1.90
N VAL A 106 -7.46 11.63 -3.04
CA VAL A 106 -8.15 11.39 -4.33
C VAL A 106 -8.85 10.03 -4.31
N VAL A 107 -8.12 8.97 -3.96
CA VAL A 107 -8.64 7.60 -4.04
C VAL A 107 -9.75 7.36 -3.03
N SER A 108 -9.67 7.93 -1.83
CA SER A 108 -10.73 7.79 -0.82
C SER A 108 -12.06 8.44 -1.20
N ARG A 109 -12.05 9.42 -2.12
CA ARG A 109 -13.26 10.18 -2.55
C ARG A 109 -13.76 9.76 -3.90
N PHE A 110 -12.86 9.50 -4.82
CA PHE A 110 -13.19 9.28 -6.23
C PHE A 110 -12.90 7.85 -6.69
N TRP A 111 -12.29 7.00 -5.84
CA TRP A 111 -11.88 5.65 -6.20
C TRP A 111 -10.99 5.69 -7.45
N LEU A 112 -11.26 4.81 -8.42
CA LEU A 112 -10.55 4.75 -9.69
C LEU A 112 -11.25 5.52 -10.83
N TRP A 113 -12.37 6.21 -10.55
CA TRP A 113 -13.15 6.94 -11.56
C TRP A 113 -12.35 7.95 -12.40
N PRO A 114 -11.40 8.74 -11.83
CA PRO A 114 -10.61 9.66 -12.63
C PRO A 114 -9.79 8.95 -13.71
N TRP A 115 -9.30 7.76 -13.44
CA TRP A 115 -8.52 6.95 -14.37
C TRP A 115 -9.40 6.36 -15.47
N TYR A 116 -10.59 5.90 -15.15
CA TYR A 116 -11.56 5.43 -16.15
C TYR A 116 -11.99 6.56 -17.07
N LEU A 117 -12.25 7.76 -16.54
CA LEU A 117 -12.57 8.94 -17.33
C LEU A 117 -11.43 9.33 -18.27
N PHE A 118 -10.20 9.36 -17.74
CA PHE A 118 -9.01 9.64 -18.55
C PHE A 118 -8.84 8.62 -19.69
N ALA A 119 -8.96 7.34 -19.41
CA ALA A 119 -8.89 6.28 -20.41
C ALA A 119 -9.99 6.44 -21.49
N ALA A 120 -11.22 6.74 -21.09
CA ALA A 120 -12.32 6.96 -22.01
C ALA A 120 -12.07 8.18 -22.93
N ILE A 121 -11.52 9.27 -22.41
CA ILE A 121 -11.13 10.46 -23.20
C ILE A 121 -10.06 10.09 -24.23
N VAL A 122 -9.00 9.38 -23.81
CA VAL A 122 -7.91 8.97 -24.71
C VAL A 122 -8.42 8.07 -25.83
N ILE A 123 -9.27 7.09 -25.50
CA ILE A 123 -9.88 6.19 -26.49
C ILE A 123 -10.76 6.99 -27.45
N GLY A 124 -11.59 7.90 -26.95
CA GLY A 124 -12.46 8.74 -27.77
C GLY A 124 -11.70 9.64 -28.75
N LEU A 125 -10.59 10.25 -28.29
CA LEU A 125 -9.73 11.06 -29.15
C LEU A 125 -9.02 10.20 -30.21
N ALA A 126 -8.52 9.03 -29.84
CA ALA A 126 -7.90 8.10 -30.78
C ALA A 126 -8.89 7.63 -31.84
N TRP A 127 -10.10 7.30 -31.45
CA TRP A 127 -11.18 6.91 -32.42
C TRP A 127 -11.50 8.04 -33.36
N ARG A 128 -11.72 9.26 -32.86
CA ARG A 128 -11.99 10.43 -33.67
C ARG A 128 -10.88 10.71 -34.69
N SER A 129 -9.62 10.56 -34.29
CA SER A 129 -8.47 10.75 -35.18
C SER A 129 -8.42 9.70 -36.31
N GLN A 130 -8.85 8.47 -36.05
CA GLN A 130 -8.92 7.41 -37.07
C GLN A 130 -10.03 7.66 -38.08
N LEU A 131 -11.19 8.15 -37.64
CA LEU A 131 -12.30 8.51 -38.52
C LEU A 131 -11.93 9.66 -39.46
N SER A 132 -11.23 10.69 -38.94
CA SER A 132 -10.74 11.82 -39.71
C SER A 132 -9.71 11.47 -40.78
N ARG A 133 -8.99 10.37 -40.65
CA ARG A 133 -7.99 9.89 -41.62
C ARG A 133 -8.60 9.04 -42.74
N ARG A 134 -9.86 8.65 -42.62
CA ARG A 134 -10.58 7.82 -43.61
C ARG A 134 -11.42 8.63 -44.59
N HIS A 135 -11.48 9.94 -44.38
CA HIS A 135 -12.06 10.95 -45.30
C HIS A 135 -10.97 11.82 -45.90
#